data_cd4a28d5ea6a653cb06dc1ddc63f1079
#
_entry.id   cd4a28d5ea6a653cb06dc1ddc63f1079
#
_cell.length_a   1.000
_cell.length_b   1.000
_cell.length_c   1.000
_cell.angle_alpha   90.00
_cell.angle_beta   90.00
_cell.angle_gamma   90.00
#
_symmetry.space_group_name_H-M   'P 1'
#
loop_
_entity.id
_entity.type
_entity.pdbx_description
1 polymer ?
#
loop_
_entity_poly.entity_id
_entity_poly.type
_entity_poly.pdbx_seq_one_letter_code
_entity_poly.pdbx_strand_id
1 'polypeptide(L)'
;MAIVRLDLGEGHKQPESLRLEPCRGPVTDLLVELEAGLPLADSVVDEVFADHALAHVQDFVGAMEEVWRVCKPGALVHVRLPHATSVWAASRDPRHQRLYTIETFEYFDPRRPNERCPTRAAYVVEESRLYLTARGAPERGRGLARGTVSRLFEAAANRSRGMQYRWERWLGHLVGFEEMYVLLTVVKERQPETAPSSGSIRRRTRRQASTEEAS
;
A
#
# COMPACT_ATOMS: atom_id res chain seq x y z
N MET A 1 0.97 20.58 19.60
CA MET A 1 1.27 19.16 19.81
C MET A 1 2.46 18.79 18.95
N ALA A 2 3.40 17.99 19.46
CA ALA A 2 4.50 17.49 18.65
C ALA A 2 3.96 16.55 17.55
N ILE A 3 4.51 16.63 16.34
CA ILE A 3 4.18 15.73 15.22
C ILE A 3 4.89 14.40 15.46
N VAL A 4 4.13 13.31 15.47
CA VAL A 4 4.68 11.95 15.63
C VAL A 4 4.91 11.36 14.25
N ARG A 5 6.19 11.13 13.92
CA ARG A 5 6.62 10.53 12.65
C ARG A 5 7.15 9.13 12.87
N LEU A 6 6.71 8.21 12.02
CA LEU A 6 7.13 6.83 12.01
C LEU A 6 7.89 6.51 10.72
N ASP A 7 9.04 5.87 10.85
CA ASP A 7 9.86 5.43 9.73
C ASP A 7 9.99 3.91 9.76
N LEU A 8 9.42 3.25 8.75
CA LEU A 8 9.40 1.78 8.58
C LEU A 8 10.39 1.32 7.51
N GLY A 9 11.32 2.16 7.09
CA GLY A 9 12.10 1.89 5.88
C GLY A 9 13.53 1.44 6.12
N GLU A 10 14.12 0.85 5.10
CA GLU A 10 15.54 0.47 5.05
C GLU A 10 16.45 1.63 4.55
N GLY A 11 15.88 2.76 4.15
CA GLY A 11 16.58 3.91 3.58
C GLY A 11 17.23 4.83 4.62
N HIS A 12 17.47 6.07 4.25
CA HIS A 12 17.93 7.09 5.20
C HIS A 12 16.82 7.42 6.19
N LYS A 13 17.13 7.35 7.49
CA LYS A 13 16.18 7.73 8.54
C LYS A 13 15.66 9.15 8.30
N GLN A 14 14.35 9.31 8.33
CA GLN A 14 13.72 10.62 8.23
C GLN A 14 14.03 11.44 9.50
N PRO A 15 14.29 12.76 9.37
CA PRO A 15 14.52 13.61 10.53
C PRO A 15 13.35 13.54 11.52
N GLU A 16 13.67 13.51 12.80
CA GLU A 16 12.67 13.52 13.88
C GLU A 16 11.61 12.40 13.82
N SER A 17 11.96 11.24 13.21
CA SER A 17 11.11 10.06 13.16
C SER A 17 11.58 8.98 14.12
N LEU A 18 10.63 8.15 14.59
CA LEU A 18 10.90 6.88 15.26
C LEU A 18 11.08 5.80 14.19
N ARG A 19 12.26 5.19 14.10
CA ARG A 19 12.53 4.13 13.14
C ARG A 19 12.28 2.75 13.73
N LEU A 20 11.39 2.01 13.07
CA LEU A 20 11.05 0.64 13.40
C LEU A 20 11.50 -0.28 12.24
N GLU A 21 12.28 -1.29 12.55
CA GLU A 21 12.81 -2.26 11.57
C GLU A 21 12.77 -3.67 12.14
N PRO A 22 12.61 -4.71 11.29
CA PRO A 22 12.65 -6.11 11.75
C PRO A 22 14.07 -6.57 12.12
N CYS A 23 15.09 -5.91 11.57
CA CYS A 23 16.50 -6.22 11.83
C CYS A 23 17.22 -4.98 12.37
N ARG A 24 18.20 -5.21 13.26
CA ARG A 24 18.98 -4.12 13.84
C ARG A 24 19.88 -3.47 12.80
N GLY A 25 19.57 -2.23 12.45
CA GLY A 25 20.42 -1.34 11.65
C GLY A 25 21.14 -0.28 12.49
N PRO A 26 21.98 0.56 11.88
CA PRO A 26 22.75 1.60 12.58
C PRO A 26 21.87 2.73 13.14
N VAL A 27 20.65 2.87 12.65
CA VAL A 27 19.69 3.95 13.00
C VAL A 27 18.36 3.43 13.51
N THR A 28 18.26 2.13 13.80
CA THR A 28 17.05 1.48 14.33
C THR A 28 16.79 1.93 15.76
N ASP A 29 15.63 2.49 16.02
CA ASP A 29 15.21 2.86 17.37
C ASP A 29 14.53 1.68 18.08
N LEU A 30 13.73 0.88 17.35
CA LEU A 30 13.04 -0.28 17.90
C LEU A 30 12.95 -1.42 16.87
N LEU A 31 13.14 -2.65 17.33
CA LEU A 31 12.95 -3.86 16.52
C LEU A 31 11.50 -4.27 16.53
N VAL A 32 10.87 -4.27 15.37
CA VAL A 32 9.45 -4.63 15.20
C VAL A 32 9.25 -5.30 13.86
N GLU A 33 8.51 -6.40 13.87
CA GLU A 33 7.92 -6.97 12.67
C GLU A 33 6.53 -6.36 12.46
N LEU A 34 6.33 -5.71 11.33
CA LEU A 34 5.08 -5.00 11.03
C LEU A 34 3.85 -5.92 11.10
N GLU A 35 4.01 -7.17 10.72
CA GLU A 35 2.95 -8.20 10.77
C GLU A 35 2.62 -8.67 12.19
N ALA A 36 3.55 -8.51 13.13
CA ALA A 36 3.31 -8.82 14.54
C ALA A 36 2.55 -7.70 15.28
N GLY A 37 2.36 -6.56 14.61
CA GLY A 37 1.73 -5.37 15.15
C GLY A 37 2.74 -4.36 15.71
N LEU A 38 2.37 -3.10 15.61
CA LEU A 38 3.18 -1.98 16.10
C LEU A 38 2.88 -1.73 17.59
N PRO A 39 3.89 -1.56 18.45
CA PRO A 39 3.70 -1.29 19.87
C PRO A 39 3.27 0.17 20.14
N LEU A 40 2.29 0.63 19.38
CA LEU A 40 1.75 1.98 19.40
C LEU A 40 0.23 1.94 19.61
N ALA A 41 -0.29 2.92 20.32
CA ALA A 41 -1.73 3.10 20.49
C ALA A 41 -2.39 3.50 19.15
N ASP A 42 -3.71 3.34 19.07
CA ASP A 42 -4.51 3.78 17.94
C ASP A 42 -4.45 5.30 17.76
N SER A 43 -4.35 5.75 16.53
CA SER A 43 -4.50 7.17 16.17
C SER A 43 -3.50 8.12 16.87
N VAL A 44 -2.24 7.72 16.96
CA VAL A 44 -1.17 8.55 17.58
C VAL A 44 -0.17 9.10 16.57
N VAL A 45 -0.06 8.50 15.37
CA VAL A 45 0.92 8.85 14.33
C VAL A 45 0.35 9.86 13.35
N ASP A 46 1.10 10.90 13.06
CA ASP A 46 0.73 11.95 12.10
C ASP A 46 1.27 11.68 10.69
N GLU A 47 2.42 11.00 10.59
CA GLU A 47 3.10 10.77 9.31
C GLU A 47 3.90 9.47 9.34
N VAL A 48 3.80 8.65 8.28
CA VAL A 48 4.52 7.38 8.12
C VAL A 48 5.34 7.40 6.85
N PHE A 49 6.57 6.93 6.94
CA PHE A 49 7.47 6.68 5.81
C PHE A 49 7.74 5.19 5.71
N ALA A 50 7.31 4.55 4.62
CA ALA A 50 7.50 3.13 4.34
C ALA A 50 8.36 2.99 3.08
N ASP A 51 9.67 3.10 3.25
CA ASP A 51 10.64 2.96 2.16
C ASP A 51 11.07 1.49 2.05
N HIS A 52 10.55 0.80 1.06
CA HIS A 52 10.70 -0.63 0.76
C HIS A 52 10.22 -1.62 1.85
N ALA A 53 9.91 -1.19 3.07
CA ALA A 53 9.48 -2.06 4.15
C ALA A 53 8.29 -2.95 3.78
N LEU A 54 7.28 -2.38 3.12
CA LEU A 54 6.09 -3.10 2.69
C LEU A 54 6.35 -4.14 1.58
N ALA A 55 7.51 -4.13 0.93
CA ALA A 55 7.87 -5.14 -0.05
C ALA A 55 8.19 -6.50 0.58
N HIS A 56 8.56 -6.51 1.86
CA HIS A 56 8.99 -7.70 2.59
C HIS A 56 7.88 -8.39 3.38
N VAL A 57 6.72 -7.73 3.56
CA VAL A 57 5.61 -8.30 4.34
C VAL A 57 4.86 -9.39 3.57
N GLN A 58 4.52 -10.49 4.24
CA GLN A 58 3.71 -11.56 3.67
C GLN A 58 2.23 -11.18 3.62
N ASP A 59 1.70 -10.62 4.72
CA ASP A 59 0.35 -10.08 4.79
C ASP A 59 0.34 -8.56 4.57
N PHE A 60 0.33 -8.16 3.30
CA PHE A 60 0.30 -6.74 2.92
C PHE A 60 -0.97 -6.02 3.38
N VAL A 61 -2.13 -6.71 3.37
CA VAL A 61 -3.39 -6.10 3.79
C VAL A 61 -3.37 -5.86 5.30
N GLY A 62 -2.97 -6.87 6.08
CA GLY A 62 -2.83 -6.74 7.53
C GLY A 62 -1.81 -5.67 7.92
N ALA A 63 -0.67 -5.58 7.22
CA ALA A 63 0.32 -4.53 7.45
C ALA A 63 -0.25 -3.12 7.18
N MET A 64 -1.01 -2.95 6.10
CA MET A 64 -1.70 -1.68 5.81
C MET A 64 -2.79 -1.36 6.83
N GLU A 65 -3.52 -2.37 7.34
CA GLU A 65 -4.50 -2.19 8.42
C GLU A 65 -3.82 -1.75 9.72
N GLU A 66 -2.65 -2.28 10.03
CA GLU A 66 -1.89 -1.91 11.21
C GLU A 66 -1.32 -0.49 11.11
N VAL A 67 -0.77 -0.10 9.96
CA VAL A 67 -0.38 1.29 9.69
C VAL A 67 -1.59 2.22 9.83
N TRP A 68 -2.74 1.82 9.29
CA TRP A 68 -3.98 2.59 9.41
C TRP A 68 -4.41 2.73 10.87
N ARG A 69 -4.31 1.66 11.67
CA ARG A 69 -4.69 1.67 13.09
C ARG A 69 -3.93 2.71 13.87
N VAL A 70 -2.61 2.76 13.74
CA VAL A 70 -1.76 3.69 14.50
C VAL A 70 -1.82 5.12 14.00
N CYS A 71 -2.16 5.34 12.74
CA CYS A 71 -2.28 6.67 12.15
C CYS A 71 -3.50 7.43 12.65
N LYS A 72 -3.40 8.73 12.78
CA LYS A 72 -4.54 9.64 12.99
C LYS A 72 -5.40 9.76 11.73
N PRO A 73 -6.68 10.16 11.85
CA PRO A 73 -7.44 10.62 10.69
C PRO A 73 -6.70 11.76 9.98
N GLY A 74 -6.57 11.67 8.66
CA GLY A 74 -5.83 12.65 7.85
C GLY A 74 -4.32 12.54 7.88
N ALA A 75 -3.75 11.54 8.58
CA ALA A 75 -2.31 11.27 8.56
C ALA A 75 -1.81 10.93 7.15
N LEU A 76 -0.57 11.28 6.87
CA LEU A 76 0.08 11.00 5.59
C LEU A 76 0.92 9.73 5.66
N VAL A 77 0.81 8.89 4.63
CA VAL A 77 1.61 7.67 4.50
C VAL A 77 2.36 7.71 3.17
N HIS A 78 3.67 7.86 3.27
CA HIS A 78 4.60 7.88 2.15
C HIS A 78 5.10 6.47 1.88
N VAL A 79 4.76 5.91 0.73
CA VAL A 79 5.15 4.55 0.36
C VAL A 79 6.08 4.58 -0.84
N ARG A 80 7.20 3.86 -0.74
CA ARG A 80 8.10 3.55 -1.86
C ARG A 80 8.23 2.06 -1.99
N LEU A 81 8.09 1.56 -3.22
CA LEU A 81 8.15 0.14 -3.51
C LEU A 81 8.79 -0.10 -4.88
N PRO A 82 9.44 -1.27 -5.07
CA PRO A 82 9.84 -1.70 -6.39
C PRO A 82 8.60 -1.90 -7.26
N HIS A 83 8.69 -1.46 -8.53
CA HIS A 83 7.55 -1.51 -9.44
C HIS A 83 7.52 -2.80 -10.27
N ALA A 84 6.33 -3.33 -10.50
CA ALA A 84 6.11 -4.60 -11.19
C ALA A 84 6.64 -4.67 -12.62
N THR A 85 6.78 -3.54 -13.31
CA THR A 85 7.27 -3.50 -14.70
C THR A 85 8.78 -3.69 -14.80
N SER A 86 9.55 -3.51 -13.73
CA SER A 86 10.97 -3.84 -13.68
C SER A 86 11.18 -5.17 -12.97
N VAL A 87 11.27 -6.24 -13.73
CA VAL A 87 11.59 -7.57 -13.18
C VAL A 87 12.88 -7.52 -12.36
N TRP A 88 13.88 -6.75 -12.82
CA TRP A 88 15.14 -6.61 -12.12
C TRP A 88 14.97 -5.95 -10.74
N ALA A 89 14.24 -4.84 -10.64
CA ALA A 89 14.03 -4.16 -9.36
C ALA A 89 13.15 -5.00 -8.41
N ALA A 90 12.12 -5.64 -8.95
CA ALA A 90 11.20 -6.46 -8.17
C ALA A 90 11.84 -7.77 -7.67
N SER A 91 12.77 -8.37 -8.43
CA SER A 91 13.40 -9.65 -8.10
C SER A 91 14.81 -9.56 -7.51
N ARG A 92 15.39 -8.36 -7.42
CA ARG A 92 16.75 -8.16 -6.92
C ARG A 92 16.94 -8.61 -5.47
N ASP A 93 15.93 -8.34 -4.62
CA ASP A 93 15.92 -8.81 -3.25
C ASP A 93 15.01 -10.04 -3.16
N PRO A 94 15.55 -11.23 -2.76
CA PRO A 94 14.76 -12.45 -2.64
C PRO A 94 13.70 -12.39 -1.53
N ARG A 95 13.74 -11.40 -0.65
CA ARG A 95 12.75 -11.17 0.40
C ARG A 95 11.49 -10.48 -0.10
N HIS A 96 11.49 -9.92 -1.32
CA HIS A 96 10.29 -9.31 -1.90
C HIS A 96 9.19 -10.35 -2.08
N GLN A 97 8.04 -10.11 -1.47
CA GLN A 97 6.94 -11.07 -1.44
C GLN A 97 6.01 -10.98 -2.64
N ARG A 98 5.90 -9.81 -3.28
CA ARG A 98 4.97 -9.58 -4.38
C ARG A 98 5.39 -8.45 -5.31
N LEU A 99 4.69 -8.36 -6.44
CA LEU A 99 4.79 -7.27 -7.40
C LEU A 99 3.77 -6.18 -7.08
N TYR A 100 4.16 -4.92 -7.23
CA TYR A 100 3.34 -3.75 -6.94
C TYR A 100 3.14 -2.89 -8.16
N THR A 101 1.93 -2.36 -8.30
CA THR A 101 1.54 -1.34 -9.27
C THR A 101 0.84 -0.19 -8.53
N ILE A 102 0.58 0.91 -9.22
CA ILE A 102 -0.19 2.02 -8.62
C ILE A 102 -1.59 1.55 -8.22
N GLU A 103 -2.21 0.66 -9.00
CA GLU A 103 -3.53 0.08 -8.71
C GLU A 103 -3.59 -0.72 -7.41
N THR A 104 -2.46 -1.24 -6.93
CA THR A 104 -2.42 -2.00 -5.66
C THR A 104 -3.00 -1.20 -4.49
N PHE A 105 -2.80 0.11 -4.47
CA PHE A 105 -3.30 0.98 -3.40
C PHE A 105 -4.75 1.40 -3.57
N GLU A 106 -5.33 1.26 -4.77
CA GLU A 106 -6.76 1.50 -4.99
C GLU A 106 -7.65 0.46 -4.30
N TYR A 107 -7.06 -0.68 -3.91
CA TYR A 107 -7.74 -1.68 -3.07
C TYR A 107 -8.28 -1.10 -1.76
N PHE A 108 -7.61 -0.09 -1.22
CA PHE A 108 -7.96 0.55 0.06
C PHE A 108 -8.80 1.82 -0.12
N ASP A 109 -9.19 2.19 -1.35
CA ASP A 109 -9.99 3.39 -1.60
C ASP A 109 -11.43 3.18 -1.11
N PRO A 110 -11.91 3.91 -0.08
CA PRO A 110 -13.25 3.73 0.46
C PRO A 110 -14.36 4.06 -0.56
N ARG A 111 -14.03 4.75 -1.64
CA ARG A 111 -14.96 5.04 -2.75
C ARG A 111 -15.17 3.83 -3.68
N ARG A 112 -14.31 2.80 -3.56
CA ARG A 112 -14.34 1.57 -4.36
C ARG A 112 -14.21 0.34 -3.46
N PRO A 113 -15.14 0.12 -2.52
CA PRO A 113 -15.02 -0.96 -1.55
C PRO A 113 -14.96 -2.32 -2.24
N ASN A 114 -14.05 -3.16 -1.79
CA ASN A 114 -13.97 -4.54 -2.25
C ASN A 114 -14.93 -5.40 -1.43
N GLU A 115 -16.10 -5.70 -1.99
CA GLU A 115 -17.12 -6.49 -1.31
C GLU A 115 -16.72 -7.94 -1.01
N ARG A 116 -15.76 -8.50 -1.78
CA ARG A 116 -15.32 -9.90 -1.61
C ARG A 116 -14.32 -10.07 -0.48
N CYS A 117 -13.45 -9.08 -0.31
CA CYS A 117 -12.41 -9.10 0.71
C CYS A 117 -12.37 -7.72 1.38
N PRO A 118 -13.30 -7.43 2.29
CA PRO A 118 -13.35 -6.14 2.97
C PRO A 118 -12.10 -5.95 3.82
N THR A 119 -11.55 -4.73 3.79
CA THR A 119 -10.48 -4.29 4.70
C THR A 119 -11.00 -3.20 5.62
N ARG A 120 -10.43 -3.11 6.82
CA ARG A 120 -10.73 -2.01 7.77
C ARG A 120 -9.97 -0.74 7.39
N ALA A 121 -8.85 -0.88 6.70
CA ALA A 121 -8.04 0.25 6.28
C ALA A 121 -8.69 0.99 5.12
N ALA A 122 -8.76 2.30 5.23
CA ALA A 122 -9.25 3.18 4.18
C ALA A 122 -8.22 4.28 3.93
N TYR A 123 -7.80 4.39 2.66
CA TYR A 123 -6.82 5.35 2.21
C TYR A 123 -7.27 6.02 0.92
N VAL A 124 -6.98 7.31 0.80
CA VAL A 124 -7.10 8.04 -0.47
C VAL A 124 -5.70 8.24 -1.04
N VAL A 125 -5.51 7.88 -2.28
CA VAL A 125 -4.26 8.15 -2.99
C VAL A 125 -4.25 9.61 -3.43
N GLU A 126 -3.39 10.42 -2.83
CA GLU A 126 -3.21 11.85 -3.17
C GLU A 126 -2.28 12.01 -4.37
N GLU A 127 -1.15 11.34 -4.33
CA GLU A 127 -0.13 11.41 -5.36
C GLU A 127 0.44 10.03 -5.67
N SER A 128 0.80 9.82 -6.92
CA SER A 128 1.58 8.66 -7.35
C SER A 128 2.64 9.09 -8.37
N ARG A 129 3.82 8.46 -8.31
CA ARG A 129 4.93 8.69 -9.25
C ARG A 129 5.62 7.41 -9.61
N LEU A 130 6.00 7.30 -10.86
CA LEU A 130 6.81 6.22 -11.43
C LEU A 130 8.22 6.75 -11.69
N TYR A 131 9.23 5.98 -11.30
CA TYR A 131 10.65 6.29 -11.51
C TYR A 131 11.32 5.20 -12.32
N LEU A 132 12.00 5.59 -13.39
CA LEU A 132 12.78 4.68 -14.23
C LEU A 132 14.05 4.16 -13.54
N THR A 133 14.45 4.83 -12.47
CA THR A 133 15.63 4.45 -11.70
C THR A 133 15.35 4.62 -10.22
N ALA A 134 15.56 3.54 -9.46
CA ALA A 134 15.42 3.56 -8.01
C ALA A 134 16.40 4.55 -7.36
N ARG A 135 15.98 5.15 -6.24
CA ARG A 135 16.87 5.99 -5.43
C ARG A 135 18.07 5.17 -4.94
N GLY A 136 19.25 5.77 -4.99
CA GLY A 136 20.47 5.11 -4.56
C GLY A 136 21.03 4.07 -5.51
N ALA A 137 20.43 3.86 -6.69
CA ALA A 137 21.04 3.01 -7.71
C ALA A 137 22.40 3.58 -8.14
N PRO A 138 23.45 2.74 -8.21
CA PRO A 138 24.79 3.20 -8.55
C PRO A 138 24.80 3.87 -9.94
N GLU A 139 25.51 4.98 -10.06
CA GLU A 139 25.62 5.77 -11.29
C GLU A 139 26.36 5.05 -12.42
N ARG A 140 26.79 3.80 -12.22
CA ARG A 140 27.50 3.00 -13.21
C ARG A 140 26.68 2.87 -14.50
N GLY A 141 27.15 3.56 -15.55
CA GLY A 141 26.56 3.51 -16.91
C GLY A 141 25.52 4.57 -17.23
N ARG A 142 25.31 5.58 -16.40
CA ARG A 142 24.47 6.74 -16.72
C ARG A 142 25.25 7.76 -17.52
N GLY A 143 25.21 7.68 -18.86
CA GLY A 143 25.63 8.79 -19.70
C GLY A 143 24.68 9.98 -19.56
N LEU A 144 25.19 11.21 -19.74
CA LEU A 144 24.43 12.48 -19.64
C LEU A 144 23.12 12.45 -20.44
N ALA A 145 23.15 11.86 -21.65
CA ALA A 145 21.99 11.72 -22.54
C ALA A 145 20.90 10.80 -21.94
N ARG A 146 21.29 9.75 -21.21
CA ARG A 146 20.36 8.82 -20.58
C ARG A 146 19.57 9.47 -19.43
N GLY A 147 20.23 10.35 -18.65
CA GLY A 147 19.55 11.10 -17.58
C GLY A 147 18.48 12.07 -18.11
N THR A 148 18.72 12.74 -19.23
CA THR A 148 17.74 13.63 -19.85
C THR A 148 16.57 12.88 -20.46
N VAL A 149 16.83 11.82 -21.18
CA VAL A 149 15.80 10.95 -21.79
C VAL A 149 14.94 10.31 -20.71
N SER A 150 15.54 9.78 -19.64
CA SER A 150 14.79 9.19 -18.52
C SER A 150 13.85 10.20 -17.87
N ARG A 151 14.30 11.43 -17.66
CA ARG A 151 13.46 12.51 -17.11
C ARG A 151 12.28 12.87 -18.00
N LEU A 152 12.46 12.86 -19.33
CA LEU A 152 11.38 13.12 -20.27
C LEU A 152 10.34 11.98 -20.24
N PHE A 153 10.78 10.74 -20.19
CA PHE A 153 9.89 9.59 -20.05
C PHE A 153 9.13 9.60 -18.73
N GLU A 154 9.82 9.88 -17.61
CA GLU A 154 9.20 10.04 -16.31
C GLU A 154 8.18 11.17 -16.29
N ALA A 155 8.51 12.32 -16.87
CA ALA A 155 7.59 13.44 -16.98
C ALA A 155 6.35 13.10 -17.82
N ALA A 156 6.52 12.38 -18.93
CA ALA A 156 5.41 11.93 -19.76
C ALA A 156 4.53 10.92 -19.04
N ALA A 157 5.13 9.93 -18.38
CA ALA A 157 4.42 8.91 -17.63
C ALA A 157 3.65 9.50 -16.44
N ASN A 158 4.27 10.44 -15.71
CA ASN A 158 3.71 11.06 -14.50
C ASN A 158 2.81 12.27 -14.79
N ARG A 159 2.44 12.54 -16.05
CA ARG A 159 1.58 13.68 -16.40
C ARG A 159 0.17 13.59 -15.83
N SER A 160 -0.37 12.39 -15.70
CA SER A 160 -1.67 12.11 -15.09
C SER A 160 -1.77 10.64 -14.68
N ARG A 161 -2.68 10.31 -13.77
CA ARG A 161 -2.94 8.89 -13.40
C ARG A 161 -3.31 8.04 -14.60
N GLY A 162 -4.14 8.55 -15.52
CA GLY A 162 -4.50 7.85 -16.74
C GLY A 162 -3.30 7.56 -17.65
N MET A 163 -2.28 8.44 -17.66
CA MET A 163 -1.02 8.19 -18.37
C MET A 163 -0.20 7.13 -17.63
N GLN A 164 -0.10 7.18 -16.31
CA GLN A 164 0.60 6.15 -15.53
C GLN A 164 0.06 4.76 -15.83
N TYR A 165 -1.27 4.55 -15.78
CA TYR A 165 -1.91 3.28 -16.17
C TYR A 165 -1.60 2.83 -17.59
N ARG A 166 -1.61 3.75 -18.56
CA ARG A 166 -1.24 3.42 -19.94
C ARG A 166 0.21 2.98 -20.05
N TRP A 167 1.12 3.67 -19.36
CA TRP A 167 2.53 3.31 -19.33
C TRP A 167 2.76 1.98 -18.64
N GLU A 168 2.15 1.73 -17.49
CA GLU A 168 2.22 0.43 -16.81
C GLU A 168 1.74 -0.70 -17.72
N ARG A 169 0.60 -0.52 -18.37
CA ARG A 169 -0.08 -1.57 -19.12
C ARG A 169 0.54 -1.84 -20.50
N TRP A 170 0.95 -0.80 -21.22
CA TRP A 170 1.35 -0.91 -22.62
C TRP A 170 2.85 -0.77 -22.84
N LEU A 171 3.53 0.08 -22.11
CA LEU A 171 4.93 0.42 -22.27
C LEU A 171 5.83 -0.10 -21.16
N GLY A 172 5.27 -0.53 -20.04
CA GLY A 172 6.03 -1.01 -18.89
C GLY A 172 6.93 -2.20 -19.20
N HIS A 173 6.54 -3.04 -20.17
CA HIS A 173 7.38 -4.17 -20.63
C HIS A 173 8.59 -3.73 -21.46
N LEU A 174 8.55 -2.55 -22.06
CA LEU A 174 9.64 -1.98 -22.86
C LEU A 174 10.51 -1.03 -22.05
N VAL A 175 9.88 -0.30 -21.14
CA VAL A 175 10.50 0.75 -20.32
C VAL A 175 10.16 0.46 -18.87
N GLY A 176 10.86 -0.49 -18.25
CA GLY A 176 10.61 -0.90 -16.87
C GLY A 176 10.84 0.25 -15.88
N PHE A 177 9.84 0.59 -15.09
CA PHE A 177 10.00 1.47 -13.94
C PHE A 177 10.58 0.67 -12.77
N GLU A 178 11.67 1.14 -12.18
CA GLU A 178 12.33 0.43 -11.09
C GLU A 178 11.64 0.67 -9.75
N GLU A 179 11.08 1.86 -9.57
CA GLU A 179 10.48 2.27 -8.31
C GLU A 179 9.19 3.05 -8.54
N MET A 180 8.28 2.93 -7.61
CA MET A 180 7.11 3.78 -7.50
C MET A 180 7.05 4.47 -6.14
N TYR A 181 6.44 5.64 -6.11
CA TYR A 181 6.09 6.37 -4.91
C TYR A 181 4.59 6.63 -4.89
N VAL A 182 3.98 6.43 -3.73
CA VAL A 182 2.56 6.71 -3.52
C VAL A 182 2.42 7.46 -2.20
N LEU A 183 1.70 8.57 -2.24
CA LEU A 183 1.27 9.32 -1.07
C LEU A 183 -0.20 9.00 -0.79
N LEU A 184 -0.46 8.54 0.41
CA LEU A 184 -1.78 8.15 0.89
C LEU A 184 -2.22 9.06 2.04
N THR A 185 -3.50 9.40 2.07
CA THR A 185 -4.14 10.04 3.22
C THR A 185 -5.04 9.02 3.93
N VAL A 186 -4.87 8.90 5.24
CA VAL A 186 -5.67 7.99 6.08
C VAL A 186 -7.08 8.51 6.27
N VAL A 187 -8.07 7.69 5.96
CA VAL A 187 -9.49 7.98 6.16
C VAL A 187 -10.02 7.14 7.31
N LYS A 188 -10.48 7.77 8.40
CA LYS A 188 -11.09 7.10 9.56
C LYS A 188 -12.52 7.55 9.81
N GLU A 189 -13.06 8.44 9.01
CA GLU A 189 -14.48 8.77 9.09
C GLU A 189 -15.28 7.55 8.63
N ARG A 190 -16.06 7.00 9.54
CA ARG A 190 -17.08 6.03 9.18
C ARG A 190 -18.04 6.72 8.22
N GLN A 191 -18.11 6.29 6.98
CA GLN A 191 -19.36 6.42 6.28
C GLN A 191 -20.40 5.72 7.15
N PRO A 192 -21.59 6.34 7.42
CA PRO A 192 -22.62 5.67 8.20
C PRO A 192 -22.88 4.33 7.52
N GLU A 193 -22.64 3.26 8.26
CA GLU A 193 -23.06 1.91 7.88
C GLU A 193 -24.51 2.02 7.46
N THR A 194 -24.79 1.90 6.16
CA THR A 194 -26.16 1.60 5.71
C THR A 194 -26.43 0.23 6.31
N ALA A 195 -27.11 0.20 7.44
CA ALA A 195 -27.52 -1.02 8.09
C ALA A 195 -28.13 -1.92 7.03
N PRO A 196 -27.70 -3.19 6.92
CA PRO A 196 -28.35 -4.11 6.02
C PRO A 196 -29.83 -4.10 6.39
N SER A 197 -30.68 -3.69 5.45
CA SER A 197 -32.12 -3.71 5.63
C SER A 197 -32.46 -5.11 6.13
N SER A 198 -33.07 -5.19 7.29
CA SER A 198 -33.55 -6.42 7.90
C SER A 198 -34.60 -7.03 6.99
N GLY A 199 -34.16 -7.62 5.90
CA GLY A 199 -34.96 -8.48 5.04
C GLY A 199 -35.36 -9.69 5.87
N SER A 200 -36.58 -9.67 6.32
CA SER A 200 -37.24 -10.74 7.06
C SER A 200 -36.94 -12.09 6.42
N ILE A 201 -36.07 -12.85 7.06
CA ILE A 201 -36.01 -14.30 6.83
C ILE A 201 -37.33 -14.84 7.31
N ARG A 202 -38.34 -14.91 6.41
CA ARG A 202 -39.54 -15.68 6.62
C ARG A 202 -39.11 -17.13 6.80
N ARG A 203 -39.14 -17.60 8.04
CA ARG A 203 -39.10 -19.01 8.41
C ARG A 203 -40.15 -19.76 7.57
N ARG A 204 -39.71 -20.46 6.54
CA ARG A 204 -40.46 -21.59 5.98
C ARG A 204 -40.31 -22.78 6.90
N THR A 205 -41.03 -22.79 8.00
CA THR A 205 -41.23 -24.01 8.78
C THR A 205 -42.16 -24.94 8.04
N ARG A 206 -41.60 -26.04 7.61
CA ARG A 206 -42.07 -27.41 7.69
C ARG A 206 -43.58 -27.60 7.75
N ARG A 207 -44.16 -27.95 6.58
CA ARG A 207 -45.37 -28.77 6.48
C ARG A 207 -45.12 -29.81 5.41
N GLN A 208 -44.54 -30.92 5.81
CA GLN A 208 -44.61 -32.20 5.11
C GLN A 208 -44.32 -33.31 6.13
N ALA A 209 -45.32 -33.80 6.78
CA ALA A 209 -45.41 -35.13 7.35
C ALA A 209 -46.82 -35.33 7.84
N SER A 210 -47.67 -35.89 7.00
CA SER A 210 -48.84 -36.70 7.37
C SER A 210 -49.68 -36.92 6.14
N THR A 211 -49.39 -37.95 5.38
CA THR A 211 -50.34 -38.72 4.55
C THR A 211 -49.59 -39.94 3.98
N GLU A 212 -49.38 -40.89 4.82
CA GLU A 212 -49.18 -42.30 4.43
C GLU A 212 -49.57 -43.13 5.62
N GLU A 213 -50.88 -43.34 5.76
CA GLU A 213 -51.51 -44.49 6.45
C GLU A 213 -52.98 -44.43 6.08
N ALA A 214 -53.33 -45.22 5.07
CA ALA A 214 -54.62 -45.88 4.85
C ALA A 214 -54.77 -46.25 3.38
N SER A 215 -54.36 -47.46 3.03
CA SER A 215 -55.04 -48.50 2.24
C SER A 215 -54.01 -49.53 1.74
#